data_fb62e6b7d4b66811b14dca8e7fd52e9b
#
_entry.id   fb62e6b7d4b66811b14dca8e7fd52e9b
#
_cell.length_a   1.000
_cell.length_b   1.000
_cell.length_c   1.000
_cell.angle_alpha   90.00
_cell.angle_beta   90.00
_cell.angle_gamma   90.00
#
_symmetry.space_group_name_H-M   'P 1'
#
loop_
_entity.id
_entity.type
_entity.pdbx_description
1 polymer ?
#
loop_
_entity_poly.entity_id
_entity_poly.type
_entity_poly.pdbx_seq_one_letter_code
_entity_poly.pdbx_strand_id
1 'polypeptide(L)'
;MFLDIYNKIKEFDTIIIHRHSRPDGDALGSQLGLKMAILATFPNKCVKVVGDMIERYNWFGNMDEVDDSLYDNALVIVVDSGAEKLISDDRYNMGKFLIKIDHHIPQGEYGDLAYVDTSSESCAGIIARLVKETDLVMNKEAASLLFSGIVTDSGRFRY
;
A
#
# COMPACT_ATOMS: atom_id res chain seq x y z
N MET A 1 -7.71 -14.22 -4.98
CA MET A 1 -6.47 -13.38 -4.81
C MET A 1 -6.57 -12.43 -3.62
N PHE A 2 -7.65 -11.65 -3.45
CA PHE A 2 -7.83 -10.77 -2.29
C PHE A 2 -7.86 -11.52 -0.96
N LEU A 3 -8.46 -12.71 -0.93
CA LEU A 3 -8.45 -13.54 0.26
C LEU A 3 -7.03 -13.97 0.65
N ASP A 4 -6.17 -14.26 -0.33
CA ASP A 4 -4.76 -14.61 -0.06
C ASP A 4 -3.99 -13.44 0.55
N ILE A 5 -4.21 -12.23 0.04
CA ILE A 5 -3.63 -11.00 0.61
C ILE A 5 -4.13 -10.78 2.04
N TYR A 6 -5.44 -10.88 2.24
CA TYR A 6 -6.06 -10.75 3.56
C TYR A 6 -5.50 -11.77 4.57
N ASN A 7 -5.36 -13.02 4.16
CA ASN A 7 -4.82 -14.07 5.02
C ASN A 7 -3.36 -13.78 5.43
N LYS A 8 -2.55 -13.22 4.54
CA LYS A 8 -1.19 -12.78 4.88
C LYS A 8 -1.19 -11.59 5.84
N ILE A 9 -2.06 -10.62 5.63
CA ILE A 9 -2.22 -9.49 6.56
C ILE A 9 -2.60 -10.01 7.95
N LYS A 10 -3.50 -10.98 8.03
CA LYS A 10 -3.94 -11.58 9.29
C LYS A 10 -2.84 -12.38 9.99
N GLU A 11 -1.99 -13.08 9.21
CA GLU A 11 -0.90 -13.94 9.71
C GLU A 11 0.22 -13.14 10.39
N PHE A 12 0.59 -11.98 9.85
CA PHE A 12 1.75 -11.21 10.31
C PHE A 12 1.38 -10.15 11.34
N ASP A 13 2.16 -10.06 12.43
CA ASP A 13 1.99 -9.02 13.45
C ASP A 13 2.61 -7.68 13.04
N THR A 14 3.66 -7.72 12.21
CA THR A 14 4.35 -6.54 11.69
C THR A 14 4.17 -6.46 10.19
N ILE A 15 3.71 -5.29 9.72
CA ILE A 15 3.48 -5.01 8.30
C ILE A 15 4.13 -3.67 7.96
N ILE A 16 4.94 -3.66 6.89
CA ILE A 16 5.60 -2.45 6.41
C ILE A 16 5.16 -2.22 4.97
N ILE A 17 4.57 -1.04 4.73
CA ILE A 17 3.99 -0.71 3.42
C ILE A 17 4.90 0.27 2.69
N HIS A 18 5.35 -0.13 1.51
CA HIS A 18 6.19 0.61 0.60
C HIS A 18 5.39 1.10 -0.62
N ARG A 19 5.97 2.03 -1.36
CA ARG A 19 5.43 2.56 -2.61
C ARG A 19 6.56 3.16 -3.46
N HIS A 20 6.24 3.69 -4.65
CA HIS A 20 7.26 4.31 -5.50
C HIS A 20 7.80 5.62 -4.92
N SER A 21 9.02 5.99 -5.34
CA SER A 21 9.63 7.29 -5.03
C SER A 21 8.89 8.44 -5.74
N ARG A 22 9.08 9.66 -5.24
CA ARG A 22 8.37 10.85 -5.70
C ARG A 22 6.86 10.61 -5.71
N PRO A 23 6.27 10.36 -4.54
CA PRO A 23 4.90 9.89 -4.45
C PRO A 23 3.91 10.90 -5.02
N ASP A 24 2.87 10.36 -5.64
CA ASP A 24 1.67 11.10 -6.00
C ASP A 24 0.53 10.78 -5.01
N GLY A 25 -0.64 11.30 -5.28
CA GLY A 25 -1.80 11.09 -4.41
C GLY A 25 -2.26 9.64 -4.37
N ASP A 26 -2.13 8.89 -5.47
CA ASP A 26 -2.49 7.47 -5.51
C ASP A 26 -1.55 6.62 -4.66
N ALA A 27 -0.24 6.83 -4.79
CA ALA A 27 0.75 6.13 -3.97
C ALA A 27 0.53 6.36 -2.47
N LEU A 28 0.35 7.61 -2.05
CA LEU A 28 0.11 7.96 -0.65
C LEU A 28 -1.26 7.53 -0.14
N GLY A 29 -2.30 7.72 -0.95
CA GLY A 29 -3.66 7.29 -0.61
C GLY A 29 -3.75 5.78 -0.42
N SER A 30 -3.15 5.01 -1.33
CA SER A 30 -3.07 3.55 -1.24
C SER A 30 -2.32 3.09 0.00
N GLN A 31 -1.12 3.65 0.23
CA GLN A 31 -0.25 3.27 1.33
C GLN A 31 -0.89 3.58 2.70
N LEU A 32 -1.30 4.82 2.90
CA LEU A 32 -1.87 5.26 4.17
C LEU A 32 -3.29 4.73 4.39
N GLY A 33 -4.09 4.63 3.32
CA GLY A 33 -5.43 4.06 3.38
C GLY A 33 -5.41 2.58 3.78
N LEU A 34 -4.49 1.80 3.23
CA LEU A 34 -4.30 0.40 3.61
C LEU A 34 -3.86 0.27 5.06
N LYS A 35 -2.92 1.10 5.52
CA LYS A 35 -2.51 1.15 6.93
C LYS A 35 -3.71 1.38 7.85
N MET A 36 -4.55 2.37 7.55
CA MET A 36 -5.71 2.69 8.38
C MET A 36 -6.74 1.56 8.41
N ALA A 37 -7.00 0.91 7.28
CA ALA A 37 -7.91 -0.23 7.21
C ALA A 37 -7.38 -1.43 8.01
N ILE A 38 -6.08 -1.71 7.93
CA ILE A 38 -5.46 -2.80 8.72
C ILE A 38 -5.56 -2.50 10.21
N LEU A 39 -5.23 -1.30 10.65
CA LEU A 39 -5.28 -0.91 12.07
C LEU A 39 -6.73 -0.84 12.60
N ALA A 40 -7.70 -0.48 11.77
CA ALA A 40 -9.12 -0.53 12.15
C ALA A 40 -9.60 -1.96 12.39
N THR A 41 -9.01 -2.93 11.70
CA THR A 41 -9.37 -4.35 11.80
C THR A 41 -8.56 -5.05 12.89
N PHE A 42 -7.26 -4.76 12.95
CA PHE A 42 -6.28 -5.38 13.86
C PHE A 42 -5.50 -4.30 14.61
N PRO A 43 -6.09 -3.67 15.63
CA PRO A 43 -5.51 -2.48 16.28
C PRO A 43 -4.18 -2.75 17.02
N ASN A 44 -3.87 -4.01 17.31
CA ASN A 44 -2.63 -4.37 18.00
C ASN A 44 -1.46 -4.70 17.07
N LYS A 45 -1.67 -4.70 15.75
CA LYS A 45 -0.58 -4.92 14.79
C LYS A 45 0.34 -3.71 14.70
N CYS A 46 1.63 -3.98 14.43
CA CYS A 46 2.59 -2.95 14.09
C CYS A 46 2.54 -2.70 12.58
N VAL A 47 1.95 -1.60 12.15
CA VAL A 47 1.84 -1.24 10.73
C VAL A 47 2.60 0.06 10.48
N LYS A 48 3.63 -0.01 9.65
CA LYS A 48 4.52 1.11 9.32
C LYS A 48 4.43 1.45 7.84
N VAL A 49 4.65 2.73 7.54
CA VAL A 49 4.71 3.27 6.17
C VAL A 49 6.04 3.98 5.98
N VAL A 50 6.74 3.69 4.89
CA VAL A 50 8.08 4.20 4.62
C VAL A 50 8.19 4.75 3.20
N GLY A 51 9.18 5.61 2.98
CA GLY A 51 9.50 6.21 1.70
C GLY A 51 9.70 7.72 1.80
N ASP A 52 10.18 8.32 0.71
CA ASP A 52 10.37 9.76 0.60
C ASP A 52 9.03 10.52 0.61
N MET A 53 9.07 11.80 0.92
CA MET A 53 7.90 12.67 0.91
C MET A 53 8.15 13.91 0.05
N ILE A 54 7.06 14.45 -0.50
CA ILE A 54 7.04 15.71 -1.23
C ILE A 54 6.18 16.69 -0.41
N GLU A 55 6.70 17.89 -0.17
CA GLU A 55 6.08 18.89 0.70
C GLU A 55 4.59 19.14 0.41
N ARG A 56 4.23 19.24 -0.87
CA ARG A 56 2.84 19.51 -1.26
C ARG A 56 1.84 18.43 -0.84
N TYR A 57 2.32 17.24 -0.45
CA TYR A 57 1.50 16.12 0.00
C TYR A 57 1.60 15.84 1.50
N ASN A 58 2.26 16.70 2.28
CA ASN A 58 2.40 16.51 3.72
C ASN A 58 1.05 16.40 4.45
N TRP A 59 -0.02 16.90 3.86
CA TRP A 59 -1.37 16.79 4.40
C TRP A 59 -1.93 15.36 4.40
N PHE A 60 -1.39 14.45 3.60
CA PHE A 60 -1.77 13.03 3.66
C PHE A 60 -1.37 12.36 4.99
N GLY A 61 -0.25 12.75 5.56
CA GLY A 61 0.33 12.16 6.77
C GLY A 61 1.84 12.06 6.69
N ASN A 62 2.43 11.51 7.73
CA ASN A 62 3.88 11.34 7.84
C ASN A 62 4.31 9.91 7.57
N MET A 63 5.54 9.74 7.09
CA MET A 63 6.19 8.44 7.03
C MET A 63 6.79 8.07 8.38
N ASP A 64 6.88 6.78 8.66
CA ASP A 64 7.47 6.26 9.88
C ASP A 64 8.99 6.10 9.73
N GLU A 65 9.72 6.26 10.83
CA GLU A 65 11.12 5.83 10.92
C GLU A 65 11.15 4.38 11.41
N VAL A 66 11.87 3.53 10.69
CA VAL A 66 11.89 2.08 10.90
C VAL A 66 13.31 1.57 10.89
N ASP A 67 13.69 0.82 11.95
CA ASP A 67 14.97 0.13 12.00
C ASP A 67 14.97 -1.10 11.08
N ASP A 68 16.13 -1.45 10.53
CA ASP A 68 16.28 -2.62 9.66
C ASP A 68 15.82 -3.92 10.33
N SER A 69 16.03 -4.05 11.64
CA SER A 69 15.62 -5.23 12.42
C SER A 69 14.10 -5.48 12.43
N LEU A 70 13.29 -4.45 12.19
CA LEU A 70 11.84 -4.61 12.14
C LEU A 70 11.40 -5.48 10.95
N TYR A 71 12.21 -5.56 9.90
CA TYR A 71 11.95 -6.38 8.71
C TYR A 71 12.07 -7.88 8.94
N ASP A 72 12.78 -8.33 9.98
CA ASP A 72 13.16 -9.74 10.18
C ASP A 72 11.96 -10.71 10.14
N ASN A 73 10.80 -10.30 10.67
CA ASN A 73 9.58 -11.10 10.68
C ASN A 73 8.40 -10.33 10.09
N ALA A 74 8.65 -9.36 9.23
CA ALA A 74 7.62 -8.50 8.69
C ALA A 74 7.04 -9.02 7.37
N LEU A 75 5.76 -8.73 7.17
CA LEU A 75 5.13 -8.71 5.85
C LEU A 75 5.45 -7.35 5.23
N VAL A 76 6.03 -7.35 4.04
CA VAL A 76 6.19 -6.14 3.24
C VAL A 76 5.11 -6.13 2.15
N ILE A 77 4.42 -5.00 2.04
CA ILE A 77 3.45 -4.77 0.96
C ILE A 77 3.93 -3.56 0.17
N VAL A 78 4.18 -3.75 -1.12
CA VAL A 78 4.50 -2.65 -2.04
C VAL A 78 3.24 -2.31 -2.81
N VAL A 79 2.79 -1.07 -2.69
CA VAL A 79 1.65 -0.56 -3.43
C VAL A 79 2.10 0.42 -4.52
N ASP A 80 1.38 0.44 -5.62
CA ASP A 80 1.50 1.44 -6.67
C ASP A 80 2.91 1.58 -7.25
N SER A 81 3.56 0.44 -7.57
CA SER A 81 4.90 0.45 -8.17
C SER A 81 5.04 -0.63 -9.25
N GLY A 82 5.08 -0.19 -10.50
CA GLY A 82 5.18 -1.09 -11.67
C GLY A 82 6.54 -1.77 -11.81
N ALA A 83 7.60 -1.22 -11.18
CA ALA A 83 8.96 -1.74 -11.27
C ALA A 83 9.69 -1.59 -9.94
N GLU A 84 10.56 -2.57 -9.63
CA GLU A 84 11.35 -2.56 -8.39
C GLU A 84 12.23 -1.31 -8.25
N LYS A 85 12.85 -0.87 -9.34
CA LYS A 85 13.72 0.32 -9.36
C LYS A 85 13.02 1.63 -9.00
N LEU A 86 11.69 1.65 -9.01
CA LEU A 86 10.89 2.83 -8.66
C LEU A 86 10.53 2.87 -7.17
N ILE A 87 10.71 1.78 -6.44
CA ILE A 87 10.38 1.71 -5.01
C ILE A 87 11.30 2.66 -4.23
N SER A 88 10.70 3.49 -3.38
CA SER A 88 11.43 4.55 -2.68
C SER A 88 12.44 4.03 -1.66
N ASP A 89 12.03 3.14 -0.80
CA ASP A 89 12.88 2.54 0.23
C ASP A 89 13.38 1.17 -0.25
N ASP A 90 14.70 1.03 -0.38
CA ASP A 90 15.33 -0.18 -0.95
C ASP A 90 15.28 -1.40 -0.03
N ARG A 91 14.77 -1.27 1.21
CA ARG A 91 14.58 -2.38 2.15
C ARG A 91 13.32 -3.20 1.88
N TYR A 92 12.57 -2.91 0.80
CA TYR A 92 11.32 -3.62 0.48
C TYR A 92 11.46 -5.14 0.38
N ASN A 93 12.64 -5.65 0.07
CA ASN A 93 12.92 -7.09 -0.05
C ASN A 93 13.54 -7.72 1.22
N MET A 94 13.63 -6.97 2.31
CA MET A 94 14.20 -7.45 3.58
C MET A 94 13.18 -8.18 4.47
N GLY A 95 11.91 -8.14 4.14
CA GLY A 95 10.85 -8.81 4.90
C GLY A 95 10.82 -10.33 4.69
N LYS A 96 10.00 -10.99 5.50
CA LYS A 96 9.80 -12.45 5.43
C LYS A 96 8.92 -12.87 4.25
N PHE A 97 7.98 -12.02 3.85
CA PHE A 97 7.10 -12.22 2.72
C PHE A 97 6.82 -10.88 2.04
N LEU A 98 6.74 -10.87 0.72
CA LEU A 98 6.57 -9.67 -0.09
C LEU A 98 5.31 -9.79 -0.95
N ILE A 99 4.40 -8.82 -0.80
CA ILE A 99 3.20 -8.67 -1.63
C ILE A 99 3.34 -7.42 -2.51
N LYS A 100 3.00 -7.57 -3.79
CA LYS A 100 2.83 -6.47 -4.72
C LYS A 100 1.33 -6.24 -4.99
N ILE A 101 0.88 -4.97 -4.89
CA ILE A 101 -0.47 -4.54 -5.32
C ILE A 101 -0.31 -3.33 -6.24
N ASP A 102 -0.71 -3.44 -7.49
CA ASP A 102 -0.41 -2.43 -8.50
C ASP A 102 -1.44 -2.39 -9.63
N HIS A 103 -1.51 -1.27 -10.34
CA HIS A 103 -2.36 -1.13 -11.53
C HIS A 103 -1.58 -0.77 -12.81
N HIS A 104 -0.27 -0.59 -12.72
CA HIS A 104 0.57 -0.28 -13.88
C HIS A 104 0.83 -1.51 -14.76
N ILE A 105 1.16 -1.27 -16.02
CA ILE A 105 1.70 -2.33 -16.88
C ILE A 105 3.04 -2.78 -16.27
N PRO A 106 3.19 -4.07 -15.96
CA PRO A 106 4.39 -4.55 -15.25
C PRO A 106 5.66 -4.32 -16.04
N GLN A 107 6.69 -3.82 -15.37
CA GLN A 107 8.07 -3.74 -15.87
C GLN A 107 8.94 -4.68 -15.05
N GLY A 108 8.80 -5.98 -15.32
CA GLY A 108 9.40 -7.04 -14.53
C GLY A 108 8.43 -7.61 -13.49
N GLU A 109 8.82 -8.73 -12.91
CA GLU A 109 8.04 -9.44 -11.89
C GLU A 109 8.77 -9.36 -10.55
N TYR A 110 8.05 -9.08 -9.48
CA TYR A 110 8.57 -9.15 -8.11
C TYR A 110 7.43 -9.42 -7.12
N GLY A 111 7.82 -9.90 -5.94
CA GLY A 111 6.89 -10.27 -4.87
C GLY A 111 6.60 -11.77 -4.84
N ASP A 112 6.41 -12.29 -3.64
CA ASP A 112 5.99 -13.70 -3.43
C ASP A 112 4.53 -13.89 -3.83
N LEU A 113 3.74 -12.82 -3.71
CA LEU A 113 2.36 -12.74 -4.16
C LEU A 113 2.15 -11.39 -4.86
N ALA A 114 1.64 -11.39 -6.08
CA ALA A 114 1.40 -10.17 -6.84
C ALA A 114 -0.04 -10.10 -7.33
N TYR A 115 -0.71 -8.99 -7.04
CA TYR A 115 -1.99 -8.63 -7.62
C TYR A 115 -1.80 -7.39 -8.48
N VAL A 116 -1.96 -7.55 -9.79
CA VAL A 116 -1.85 -6.45 -10.76
C VAL A 116 -3.12 -6.40 -11.61
N ASP A 117 -3.80 -5.27 -11.57
CA ASP A 117 -5.01 -5.04 -12.35
C ASP A 117 -4.86 -3.76 -13.19
N THR A 118 -4.41 -3.93 -14.43
CA THR A 118 -4.18 -2.81 -15.36
C THR A 118 -5.47 -2.17 -15.86
N SER A 119 -6.62 -2.75 -15.57
CA SER A 119 -7.93 -2.16 -15.88
C SER A 119 -8.43 -1.22 -14.78
N SER A 120 -7.81 -1.24 -13.60
CA SER A 120 -8.15 -0.33 -12.51
C SER A 120 -7.62 1.08 -12.80
N GLU A 121 -8.43 2.08 -12.50
CA GLU A 121 -8.08 3.50 -12.66
C GLU A 121 -6.99 3.96 -11.67
N SER A 122 -6.83 3.24 -10.57
CA SER A 122 -5.87 3.59 -9.50
C SER A 122 -5.55 2.38 -8.63
N CYS A 123 -4.40 2.43 -7.97
CA CYS A 123 -4.07 1.46 -6.92
C CYS A 123 -4.99 1.63 -5.69
N ALA A 124 -5.32 2.87 -5.33
CA ALA A 124 -6.27 3.15 -4.25
C ALA A 124 -7.64 2.50 -4.50
N GLY A 125 -8.08 2.44 -5.75
CA GLY A 125 -9.30 1.72 -6.14
C GLY A 125 -9.18 0.21 -5.90
N ILE A 126 -8.02 -0.38 -6.17
CA ILE A 126 -7.75 -1.80 -5.87
C ILE A 126 -7.79 -2.03 -4.36
N ILE A 127 -7.15 -1.16 -3.56
CA ILE A 127 -7.19 -1.27 -2.09
C ILE A 127 -8.62 -1.15 -1.56
N ALA A 128 -9.42 -0.24 -2.10
CA ALA A 128 -10.83 -0.11 -1.72
C ALA A 128 -11.62 -1.40 -1.98
N ARG A 129 -11.39 -2.04 -3.12
CA ARG A 129 -11.99 -3.34 -3.43
C ARG A 129 -11.50 -4.45 -2.51
N LEU A 130 -10.21 -4.47 -2.19
CA LEU A 130 -9.64 -5.42 -1.23
C LEU A 130 -10.35 -5.31 0.13
N VAL A 131 -10.54 -4.09 0.63
CA VAL A 131 -11.23 -3.85 1.89
C VAL A 131 -12.70 -4.30 1.81
N LYS A 132 -13.39 -3.96 0.72
CA LYS A 132 -14.81 -4.32 0.51
C LYS A 132 -15.03 -5.83 0.42
N GLU A 133 -14.12 -6.57 -0.23
CA GLU A 133 -14.28 -7.99 -0.53
C GLU A 133 -13.66 -8.92 0.53
N THR A 134 -13.11 -8.36 1.59
CA THR A 134 -12.55 -9.10 2.73
C THR A 134 -13.14 -8.59 4.05
N ASP A 135 -12.66 -9.10 5.16
CA ASP A 135 -13.10 -8.65 6.50
C ASP A 135 -12.33 -7.40 7.01
N LEU A 136 -11.52 -6.76 6.16
CA LEU A 136 -10.90 -5.47 6.50
C LEU A 136 -11.99 -4.40 6.69
N VAL A 137 -11.77 -3.51 7.66
CA VAL A 137 -12.73 -2.46 8.01
C VAL A 137 -12.40 -1.17 7.27
N MET A 138 -13.40 -0.61 6.58
CA MET A 138 -13.33 0.71 5.97
C MET A 138 -13.81 1.76 6.97
N ASN A 139 -12.89 2.29 7.80
CA ASN A 139 -13.23 3.42 8.66
C ASN A 139 -13.17 4.75 7.88
N LYS A 140 -13.57 5.84 8.52
CA LYS A 140 -13.62 7.16 7.89
C LYS A 140 -12.25 7.63 7.36
N GLU A 141 -11.19 7.38 8.11
CA GLU A 141 -9.83 7.78 7.74
C GLU A 141 -9.32 7.00 6.53
N ALA A 142 -9.50 5.67 6.52
CA ALA A 142 -9.16 4.84 5.37
C ALA A 142 -9.95 5.26 4.12
N ALA A 143 -11.25 5.49 4.26
CA ALA A 143 -12.11 5.92 3.15
C ALA A 143 -11.66 7.27 2.57
N SER A 144 -11.34 8.24 3.41
CA SER A 144 -10.87 9.56 2.97
C SER A 144 -9.55 9.49 2.21
N LEU A 145 -8.59 8.70 2.70
CA LEU A 145 -7.29 8.53 2.07
C LEU A 145 -7.39 7.81 0.73
N LEU A 146 -8.16 6.73 0.67
CA LEU A 146 -8.37 5.98 -0.57
C LEU A 146 -9.13 6.81 -1.61
N PHE A 147 -10.14 7.55 -1.19
CA PHE A 147 -10.87 8.46 -2.08
C PHE A 147 -9.95 9.53 -2.67
N SER A 148 -9.07 10.12 -1.86
CA SER A 148 -8.09 11.11 -2.32
C SER A 148 -7.15 10.51 -3.37
N GLY A 149 -6.69 9.26 -3.19
CA GLY A 149 -5.89 8.56 -4.18
C GLY A 149 -6.64 8.34 -5.50
N ILE A 150 -7.87 7.85 -5.43
CA ILE A 150 -8.71 7.63 -6.63
C ILE A 150 -8.94 8.94 -7.39
N VAL A 151 -9.27 10.02 -6.69
CA VAL A 151 -9.55 11.32 -7.32
C VAL A 151 -8.33 11.89 -8.02
N THR A 152 -7.16 11.78 -7.40
CA THR A 152 -5.93 12.34 -7.98
C THR A 152 -5.48 11.56 -9.22
N ASP A 153 -5.56 10.25 -9.21
CA ASP A 153 -5.10 9.41 -10.32
C ASP A 153 -6.10 9.39 -11.49
N SER A 154 -7.39 9.37 -11.20
CA SER A 154 -8.44 9.42 -12.21
C SER A 154 -8.62 10.81 -12.86
N GLY A 155 -7.77 11.78 -12.54
CA GLY A 155 -7.93 13.16 -13.02
C GLY A 155 -9.26 13.77 -12.60
N ARG A 156 -9.75 13.46 -11.43
CA ARG A 156 -11.07 13.84 -10.92
C ARG A 156 -12.21 13.27 -11.76
N PHE A 157 -12.07 11.99 -12.13
CA PHE A 157 -13.04 11.23 -12.94
C PHE A 157 -13.21 11.77 -14.39
N ARG A 158 -12.15 12.36 -14.96
CA ARG A 158 -12.18 12.87 -16.33
C ARG A 158 -11.74 11.85 -17.38
N TYR A 159 -11.11 10.76 -16.97
CA TYR A 159 -10.67 9.65 -17.86
C TYR A 159 -10.59 8.32 -17.10
#